data_395aac1dfb51875ce0d3fb84428dd96d
#
_entry.id   395aac1dfb51875ce0d3fb84428dd96d
#
_cell.length_a   1.000
_cell.length_b   1.000
_cell.length_c   1.000
_cell.angle_alpha   90.00
_cell.angle_beta   90.00
_cell.angle_gamma   90.00
#
_symmetry.space_group_name_H-M   'P 1'
#
loop_
_entity.id
_entity.type
_entity.pdbx_description
1 polymer ?
#
loop_
_entity_poly.entity_id
_entity_poly.type
_entity_poly.pdbx_seq_one_letter_code
_entity_poly.pdbx_strand_id
1 'polypeptide(L)'
;FMTKKIFAPITHILQVFAQIRESEDYSLRVHIQEKHETGELAAGINELLDYVEQADRKEKERQQKLLQMAENDPLTGIKNKKAIEKEMLSMVQRAVESHEQITFGFVDIDDFRDYNTNYGHQEGDAVIQFVAQTLKENIHGAVGRIGGDEFAFCYAGELEPERIRHNADKILEILRTQHVNEQTGEVLPVPCSIGIVMSQGDTLDYTQLIRKADLAMYQAKENGKNTFVLNVD
;
A
#
# COMPACT_ATOMS: atom_id res chain seq x y z
N PHE A 1 58.46 22.44 0.25
CA PHE A 1 57.25 23.21 -0.12
C PHE A 1 56.45 22.54 -1.26
N MET A 2 57.10 21.89 -2.23
CA MET A 2 56.43 21.19 -3.37
C MET A 2 55.65 19.94 -2.96
N THR A 3 56.09 19.15 -2.00
CA THR A 3 55.45 17.90 -1.56
C THR A 3 54.07 18.11 -0.94
N LYS A 4 53.83 19.18 -0.18
CA LYS A 4 52.53 19.46 0.43
C LYS A 4 51.42 19.79 -0.57
N LYS A 5 51.75 20.40 -1.73
CA LYS A 5 50.75 20.75 -2.75
C LYS A 5 50.17 19.56 -3.53
N ILE A 6 50.90 18.45 -3.61
CA ILE A 6 50.43 17.23 -4.29
C ILE A 6 49.78 16.26 -3.31
N PHE A 7 50.27 16.15 -2.07
CA PHE A 7 49.72 15.18 -1.11
C PHE A 7 48.36 15.58 -0.50
N ALA A 8 48.11 16.88 -0.27
CA ALA A 8 46.87 17.33 0.35
C ALA A 8 45.62 17.04 -0.53
N PRO A 9 45.63 17.33 -1.87
CA PRO A 9 44.52 16.95 -2.75
C PRO A 9 44.24 15.44 -2.79
N ILE A 10 45.32 14.62 -2.86
CA ILE A 10 45.18 13.16 -2.89
C ILE A 10 44.55 12.65 -1.59
N THR A 11 44.98 13.19 -0.44
CA THR A 11 44.44 12.82 0.87
C THR A 11 42.94 13.17 0.95
N HIS A 12 42.53 14.32 0.39
CA HIS A 12 41.14 14.72 0.34
C HIS A 12 40.29 13.75 -0.52
N ILE A 13 40.79 13.38 -1.72
CA ILE A 13 40.13 12.35 -2.56
C ILE A 13 39.94 11.05 -1.79
N LEU A 14 40.97 10.56 -1.12
CA LEU A 14 40.90 9.33 -0.33
C LEU A 14 39.89 9.44 0.83
N GLN A 15 39.80 10.62 1.49
CA GLN A 15 38.79 10.86 2.51
C GLN A 15 37.36 10.80 1.97
N VAL A 16 37.08 11.44 0.82
CA VAL A 16 35.77 11.37 0.16
C VAL A 16 35.41 9.94 -0.18
N PHE A 17 36.34 9.16 -0.77
CA PHE A 17 36.11 7.76 -1.06
C PHE A 17 35.87 6.91 0.20
N ALA A 18 36.56 7.18 1.30
CA ALA A 18 36.34 6.50 2.57
C ALA A 18 34.91 6.81 3.11
N GLN A 19 34.49 8.06 3.03
CA GLN A 19 33.14 8.47 3.40
C GLN A 19 32.07 7.80 2.54
N ILE A 20 32.22 7.81 1.19
CA ILE A 20 31.30 7.14 0.27
C ILE A 20 31.18 5.66 0.60
N ARG A 21 32.30 4.98 0.86
CA ARG A 21 32.31 3.55 1.19
C ARG A 21 31.61 3.23 2.51
N GLU A 22 31.67 4.14 3.49
CA GLU A 22 31.06 3.96 4.80
C GLU A 22 29.58 4.32 4.82
N SER A 23 29.20 5.39 4.11
CA SER A 23 27.83 5.93 4.10
C SER A 23 26.99 5.47 2.93
N GLU A 24 27.59 4.90 1.88
CA GLU A 24 26.95 4.63 0.57
C GLU A 24 26.30 5.87 -0.07
N ASP A 25 26.78 7.07 0.32
CA ASP A 25 26.30 8.34 -0.21
C ASP A 25 27.10 8.77 -1.44
N TYR A 26 26.58 8.43 -2.60
CA TYR A 26 27.19 8.79 -3.90
C TYR A 26 26.96 10.26 -4.30
N SER A 27 26.27 11.06 -3.50
CA SER A 27 26.11 12.51 -3.76
C SER A 27 27.35 13.32 -3.34
N LEU A 28 28.26 12.73 -2.59
CA LEU A 28 29.50 13.36 -2.18
C LEU A 28 30.39 13.69 -3.37
N ARG A 29 31.06 14.83 -3.32
CA ARG A 29 31.94 15.31 -4.42
C ARG A 29 33.31 15.72 -3.88
N VAL A 30 34.30 15.54 -4.74
CA VAL A 30 35.67 15.98 -4.48
C VAL A 30 35.80 17.48 -4.86
N HIS A 31 36.17 18.32 -3.91
CA HIS A 31 36.35 19.74 -4.11
C HIS A 31 37.84 20.09 -4.07
N ILE A 32 38.48 20.30 -5.23
CA ILE A 32 39.87 20.73 -5.36
C ILE A 32 39.89 22.03 -6.18
N GLN A 33 40.41 23.12 -5.62
CA GLN A 33 40.42 24.45 -6.26
C GLN A 33 41.63 24.69 -7.18
N GLU A 34 42.54 23.73 -7.34
CA GLU A 34 43.75 23.87 -8.13
C GLU A 34 43.47 23.65 -9.63
N LYS A 35 44.07 24.49 -10.49
CA LYS A 35 43.94 24.45 -11.98
C LYS A 35 44.96 23.53 -12.67
N HIS A 36 45.47 22.54 -11.94
CA HIS A 36 46.47 21.59 -12.44
C HIS A 36 45.91 20.19 -12.55
N GLU A 37 46.75 19.20 -12.82
CA GLU A 37 46.37 17.78 -13.02
C GLU A 37 45.51 17.20 -11.92
N THR A 38 45.66 17.68 -10.68
CA THR A 38 44.80 17.27 -9.52
C THR A 38 43.36 17.80 -9.65
N GLY A 39 43.18 18.99 -10.25
CA GLY A 39 41.83 19.53 -10.53
C GLY A 39 41.12 18.77 -11.64
N GLU A 40 41.86 18.42 -12.72
CA GLU A 40 41.31 17.56 -13.80
C GLU A 40 40.95 16.18 -13.31
N LEU A 41 41.77 15.58 -12.41
CA LEU A 41 41.46 14.32 -11.77
C LEU A 41 40.21 14.42 -10.90
N ALA A 42 40.05 15.47 -10.11
CA ALA A 42 38.86 15.70 -9.30
C ALA A 42 37.59 15.85 -10.15
N ALA A 43 37.71 16.57 -11.29
CA ALA A 43 36.60 16.71 -12.23
C ALA A 43 36.18 15.34 -12.84
N GLY A 44 37.17 14.54 -13.28
CA GLY A 44 36.91 13.21 -13.81
C GLY A 44 36.30 12.24 -12.76
N ILE A 45 36.75 12.34 -11.49
CA ILE A 45 36.16 11.58 -10.38
C ILE A 45 34.71 12.02 -10.15
N ASN A 46 34.44 13.33 -10.14
CA ASN A 46 33.08 13.82 -9.94
C ASN A 46 32.14 13.39 -11.08
N GLU A 47 32.62 13.36 -12.33
CA GLU A 47 31.86 12.84 -13.47
C GLU A 47 31.54 11.34 -13.31
N LEU A 48 32.48 10.54 -12.81
CA LEU A 48 32.24 9.15 -12.45
C LEU A 48 31.24 9.01 -11.30
N LEU A 49 31.33 9.87 -10.29
CA LEU A 49 30.39 9.86 -9.16
C LEU A 49 28.98 10.25 -9.63
N ASP A 50 28.84 11.21 -10.55
CA ASP A 50 27.54 11.54 -11.17
C ASP A 50 26.92 10.32 -11.87
N TYR A 51 27.73 9.57 -12.61
CA TYR A 51 27.28 8.35 -13.27
C TYR A 51 26.85 7.27 -12.26
N VAL A 52 27.65 7.05 -11.22
CA VAL A 52 27.34 6.06 -10.17
C VAL A 52 26.07 6.43 -9.40
N GLU A 53 25.93 7.72 -9.02
CA GLU A 53 24.73 8.23 -8.34
C GLU A 53 23.45 8.01 -9.18
N GLN A 54 23.53 8.31 -10.49
CA GLN A 54 22.41 8.08 -11.40
C GLN A 54 22.07 6.59 -11.56
N ALA A 55 23.09 5.73 -11.61
CA ALA A 55 22.90 4.29 -11.71
C ALA A 55 22.27 3.71 -10.43
N ASP A 56 22.75 4.13 -9.25
CA ASP A 56 22.19 3.73 -7.95
C ASP A 56 20.72 4.17 -7.81
N ARG A 57 20.43 5.42 -8.17
CA ARG A 57 19.07 5.94 -8.15
C ARG A 57 18.12 5.14 -9.05
N LYS A 58 18.55 4.85 -10.29
CA LYS A 58 17.76 4.01 -11.21
C LYS A 58 17.53 2.60 -10.67
N GLU A 59 18.54 2.00 -10.04
CA GLU A 59 18.40 0.68 -9.46
C GLU A 59 17.44 0.68 -8.26
N LYS A 60 17.52 1.67 -7.38
CA LYS A 60 16.57 1.85 -6.28
C LYS A 60 15.13 2.05 -6.78
N GLU A 61 14.94 2.90 -7.80
CA GLU A 61 13.63 3.09 -8.45
C GLU A 61 13.10 1.79 -9.06
N ARG A 62 13.98 1.00 -9.69
CA ARG A 62 13.64 -0.30 -10.26
C ARG A 62 13.22 -1.30 -9.19
N GLN A 63 13.97 -1.38 -8.08
CA GLN A 63 13.65 -2.23 -6.95
C GLN A 63 12.31 -1.85 -6.31
N GLN A 64 12.05 -0.56 -6.11
CA GLN A 64 10.78 -0.07 -5.58
C GLN A 64 9.61 -0.45 -6.49
N LYS A 65 9.76 -0.30 -7.81
CA LYS A 65 8.72 -0.72 -8.76
C LYS A 65 8.46 -2.23 -8.72
N LEU A 66 9.52 -3.04 -8.61
CA LEU A 66 9.38 -4.49 -8.50
C LEU A 66 8.65 -4.89 -7.21
N LEU A 67 8.96 -4.23 -6.09
CA LEU A 67 8.26 -4.45 -4.82
C LEU A 67 6.78 -4.04 -4.92
N GLN A 68 6.49 -2.87 -5.50
CA GLN A 68 5.11 -2.44 -5.75
C GLN A 68 4.33 -3.43 -6.62
N MET A 69 4.94 -3.92 -7.71
CA MET A 69 4.33 -4.93 -8.58
C MET A 69 4.12 -6.27 -7.87
N ALA A 70 4.99 -6.63 -6.93
CA ALA A 70 4.87 -7.86 -6.16
C ALA A 70 3.81 -7.78 -5.03
N GLU A 71 3.51 -6.59 -4.54
CA GLU A 71 2.63 -6.39 -3.39
C GLU A 71 1.25 -5.80 -3.74
N ASN A 72 1.10 -5.16 -4.90
CA ASN A 72 -0.16 -4.52 -5.29
C ASN A 72 -0.91 -5.31 -6.36
N ASP A 73 -2.22 -5.17 -6.36
CA ASP A 73 -3.09 -5.61 -7.45
C ASP A 73 -2.95 -4.68 -8.66
N PRO A 74 -2.69 -5.20 -9.86
CA PRO A 74 -2.40 -4.38 -11.03
C PRO A 74 -3.58 -3.55 -11.54
N LEU A 75 -4.82 -3.97 -11.26
CA LEU A 75 -6.01 -3.23 -11.68
C LEU A 75 -6.31 -2.07 -10.74
N THR A 76 -6.18 -2.28 -9.43
CA THR A 76 -6.67 -1.35 -8.41
C THR A 76 -5.57 -0.55 -7.71
N GLY A 77 -4.32 -1.03 -7.76
CA GLY A 77 -3.20 -0.41 -7.07
C GLY A 77 -3.19 -0.54 -5.54
N ILE A 78 -4.22 -1.15 -4.93
CA ILE A 78 -4.21 -1.53 -3.51
C ILE A 78 -3.42 -2.82 -3.31
N LYS A 79 -3.24 -3.28 -2.07
CA LYS A 79 -2.53 -4.54 -1.79
C LYS A 79 -3.18 -5.72 -2.53
N ASN A 80 -2.36 -6.60 -3.10
CA ASN A 80 -2.86 -7.87 -3.63
C ASN A 80 -3.14 -8.86 -2.49
N LYS A 81 -3.74 -10.00 -2.81
CA LYS A 81 -4.09 -11.05 -1.84
C LYS A 81 -2.95 -11.39 -0.89
N LYS A 82 -1.78 -11.68 -1.43
CA LYS A 82 -0.61 -12.09 -0.63
C LYS A 82 -0.14 -10.98 0.33
N ALA A 83 -0.15 -9.74 -0.13
CA ALA A 83 0.29 -8.61 0.67
C ALA A 83 -0.71 -8.26 1.78
N ILE A 84 -2.03 -8.30 1.51
CA ILE A 84 -3.03 -8.03 2.53
C ILE A 84 -3.09 -9.16 3.58
N GLU A 85 -3.00 -10.42 3.19
CA GLU A 85 -2.94 -11.56 4.12
C GLU A 85 -1.73 -11.46 5.06
N LYS A 86 -0.55 -11.09 4.52
CA LYS A 86 0.67 -10.86 5.31
C LYS A 86 0.49 -9.72 6.31
N GLU A 87 -0.11 -8.61 5.87
CA GLU A 87 -0.37 -7.44 6.72
C GLU A 87 -1.35 -7.77 7.84
N MET A 88 -2.45 -8.46 7.52
CA MET A 88 -3.44 -8.91 8.50
C MET A 88 -2.82 -9.82 9.56
N LEU A 89 -1.99 -10.79 9.15
CA LEU A 89 -1.29 -11.68 10.07
C LEU A 89 -0.31 -10.90 10.98
N SER A 90 0.48 -10.00 10.40
CA SER A 90 1.40 -9.14 11.16
C SER A 90 0.66 -8.24 12.16
N MET A 91 -0.52 -7.75 11.77
CA MET A 91 -1.35 -6.90 12.64
C MET A 91 -1.90 -7.68 13.84
N VAL A 92 -2.35 -8.93 13.65
CA VAL A 92 -2.75 -9.80 14.75
C VAL A 92 -1.61 -10.01 15.75
N GLN A 93 -0.40 -10.31 15.24
CA GLN A 93 0.77 -10.52 16.10
C GLN A 93 1.08 -9.27 16.95
N ARG A 94 1.07 -8.10 16.33
CA ARG A 94 1.29 -6.82 17.04
C ARG A 94 0.19 -6.51 18.04
N ALA A 95 -1.07 -6.74 17.66
CA ALA A 95 -2.22 -6.49 18.55
C ALA A 95 -2.22 -7.39 19.79
N VAL A 96 -1.77 -8.63 19.67
CA VAL A 96 -1.57 -9.53 20.83
C VAL A 96 -0.48 -8.98 21.76
N GLU A 97 0.65 -8.51 21.21
CA GLU A 97 1.77 -7.98 22.00
C GLU A 97 1.43 -6.64 22.69
N SER A 98 0.66 -5.78 22.03
CA SER A 98 0.27 -4.45 22.54
C SER A 98 -1.07 -4.40 23.26
N HIS A 99 -1.82 -5.52 23.30
CA HIS A 99 -3.18 -5.62 23.83
C HIS A 99 -4.17 -4.67 23.13
N GLU A 100 -3.91 -4.35 21.87
CA GLU A 100 -4.76 -3.47 21.08
C GLU A 100 -5.96 -4.20 20.48
N GLN A 101 -7.03 -3.43 20.26
CA GLN A 101 -8.17 -3.88 19.49
C GLN A 101 -7.82 -4.00 18.01
N ILE A 102 -8.38 -4.99 17.33
CA ILE A 102 -8.20 -5.19 15.90
C ILE A 102 -9.57 -5.30 15.21
N THR A 103 -9.65 -4.74 14.02
CA THR A 103 -10.82 -4.82 13.16
C THR A 103 -10.42 -5.40 11.81
N PHE A 104 -11.13 -6.45 11.40
CA PHE A 104 -11.03 -7.07 10.08
C PHE A 104 -12.34 -6.94 9.34
N GLY A 105 -12.28 -6.77 8.02
CA GLY A 105 -13.47 -6.82 7.20
C GLY A 105 -13.21 -7.42 5.83
N PHE A 106 -14.25 -8.07 5.31
CA PHE A 106 -14.36 -8.50 3.93
C PHE A 106 -15.48 -7.73 3.24
N VAL A 107 -15.26 -7.45 1.96
CA VAL A 107 -16.21 -6.75 1.09
C VAL A 107 -16.34 -7.53 -0.20
N ASP A 108 -17.55 -7.68 -0.69
CA ASP A 108 -17.86 -8.37 -1.94
C ASP A 108 -18.89 -7.54 -2.71
N ILE A 109 -18.65 -7.36 -4.02
CA ILE A 109 -19.60 -6.66 -4.90
C ILE A 109 -20.75 -7.60 -5.23
N ASP A 110 -21.95 -7.23 -4.81
CA ASP A 110 -23.13 -8.05 -5.00
C ASP A 110 -23.48 -8.20 -6.49
N ASP A 111 -23.75 -9.44 -6.90
CA ASP A 111 -24.16 -9.79 -8.26
C ASP A 111 -23.21 -9.28 -9.35
N PHE A 112 -21.91 -9.22 -9.08
CA PHE A 112 -20.90 -8.67 -9.97
C PHE A 112 -20.87 -9.35 -11.35
N ARG A 113 -21.18 -10.65 -11.41
CA ARG A 113 -21.30 -11.37 -12.68
C ARG A 113 -22.43 -10.82 -13.56
N ASP A 114 -23.58 -10.53 -12.95
CA ASP A 114 -24.72 -9.96 -13.67
C ASP A 114 -24.45 -8.52 -14.07
N TYR A 115 -23.72 -7.77 -13.22
CA TYR A 115 -23.23 -6.43 -13.55
C TYR A 115 -22.36 -6.44 -14.82
N ASN A 116 -21.37 -7.34 -14.90
CA ASN A 116 -20.53 -7.52 -16.08
C ASN A 116 -21.34 -7.93 -17.33
N THR A 117 -22.38 -8.74 -17.15
CA THR A 117 -23.25 -9.15 -18.26
C THR A 117 -24.05 -7.99 -18.82
N ASN A 118 -24.51 -7.08 -17.96
CA ASN A 118 -25.34 -5.94 -18.34
C ASN A 118 -24.53 -4.76 -18.89
N TYR A 119 -23.34 -4.46 -18.31
CA TYR A 119 -22.57 -3.25 -18.61
C TYR A 119 -21.21 -3.52 -19.26
N GLY A 120 -20.82 -4.80 -19.38
CA GLY A 120 -19.53 -5.20 -19.97
C GLY A 120 -18.37 -5.20 -18.99
N HIS A 121 -17.30 -5.92 -19.36
CA HIS A 121 -16.11 -6.10 -18.50
C HIS A 121 -15.33 -4.82 -18.23
N GLN A 122 -15.33 -3.86 -19.18
CA GLN A 122 -14.64 -2.58 -18.96
C GLN A 122 -15.28 -1.78 -17.84
N GLU A 123 -16.62 -1.75 -17.79
CA GLU A 123 -17.36 -1.12 -16.71
C GLU A 123 -17.18 -1.89 -15.39
N GLY A 124 -17.15 -3.23 -15.46
CA GLY A 124 -16.81 -4.06 -14.29
C GLY A 124 -15.42 -3.74 -13.71
N ASP A 125 -14.41 -3.53 -14.54
CA ASP A 125 -13.07 -3.11 -14.10
C ASP A 125 -13.11 -1.72 -13.47
N ALA A 126 -13.87 -0.77 -14.02
CA ALA A 126 -14.07 0.56 -13.44
C ALA A 126 -14.74 0.50 -12.07
N VAL A 127 -15.75 -0.36 -11.91
CA VAL A 127 -16.41 -0.62 -10.62
C VAL A 127 -15.44 -1.20 -9.59
N ILE A 128 -14.63 -2.18 -9.96
CA ILE A 128 -13.60 -2.73 -9.07
C ILE A 128 -12.62 -1.64 -8.61
N GLN A 129 -12.17 -0.78 -9.51
CA GLN A 129 -11.30 0.36 -9.19
C GLN A 129 -11.99 1.37 -8.28
N PHE A 130 -13.26 1.67 -8.53
CA PHE A 130 -14.06 2.58 -7.70
C PHE A 130 -14.23 2.05 -6.26
N VAL A 131 -14.57 0.76 -6.11
CA VAL A 131 -14.67 0.12 -4.78
C VAL A 131 -13.32 0.17 -4.06
N ALA A 132 -12.23 -0.20 -4.72
CA ALA A 132 -10.89 -0.17 -4.15
C ALA A 132 -10.50 1.24 -3.66
N GLN A 133 -10.78 2.26 -4.47
CA GLN A 133 -10.48 3.65 -4.12
C GLN A 133 -11.36 4.13 -2.95
N THR A 134 -12.65 3.81 -2.96
CA THR A 134 -13.58 4.15 -1.86
C THR A 134 -13.13 3.52 -0.55
N LEU A 135 -12.73 2.25 -0.55
CA LEU A 135 -12.20 1.59 0.64
C LEU A 135 -10.89 2.24 1.11
N LYS A 136 -9.96 2.50 0.20
CA LYS A 136 -8.67 3.13 0.52
C LYS A 136 -8.81 4.53 1.15
N GLU A 137 -9.78 5.31 0.71
CA GLU A 137 -10.02 6.68 1.20
C GLU A 137 -10.75 6.70 2.55
N ASN A 138 -11.55 5.68 2.85
CA ASN A 138 -12.41 5.66 4.05
C ASN A 138 -11.92 4.69 5.14
N ILE A 139 -10.99 3.79 4.85
CA ILE A 139 -10.40 2.87 5.81
C ILE A 139 -9.00 3.37 6.23
N HIS A 140 -8.84 3.72 7.50
CA HIS A 140 -7.53 4.12 8.06
C HIS A 140 -6.69 2.89 8.45
N GLY A 141 -6.39 2.04 7.48
CA GLY A 141 -5.67 0.79 7.67
C GLY A 141 -5.18 0.19 6.37
N ALA A 142 -4.90 -1.09 6.37
CA ALA A 142 -4.54 -1.81 5.15
C ALA A 142 -5.81 -2.23 4.40
N VAL A 143 -5.79 -2.05 3.08
CA VAL A 143 -6.85 -2.47 2.15
C VAL A 143 -6.21 -3.28 1.03
N GLY A 144 -6.82 -4.39 0.66
CA GLY A 144 -6.34 -5.27 -0.40
C GLY A 144 -7.46 -5.95 -1.16
N ARG A 145 -7.15 -6.37 -2.39
CA ARG A 145 -8.03 -7.20 -3.22
C ARG A 145 -7.65 -8.66 -3.06
N ILE A 146 -8.62 -9.48 -2.68
CA ILE A 146 -8.42 -10.92 -2.47
C ILE A 146 -8.51 -11.67 -3.80
N GLY A 147 -9.41 -11.24 -4.68
CA GLY A 147 -9.58 -11.80 -6.02
C GLY A 147 -10.94 -11.42 -6.59
N GLY A 148 -11.07 -11.39 -7.91
CA GLY A 148 -12.34 -11.06 -8.55
C GLY A 148 -12.93 -9.75 -8.04
N ASP A 149 -14.04 -9.86 -7.37
CA ASP A 149 -14.88 -8.81 -6.78
C ASP A 149 -14.76 -8.72 -5.25
N GLU A 150 -13.80 -9.45 -4.65
CA GLU A 150 -13.61 -9.54 -3.20
C GLU A 150 -12.45 -8.68 -2.72
N PHE A 151 -12.68 -7.95 -1.62
CA PHE A 151 -11.70 -7.11 -0.95
C PHE A 151 -11.62 -7.45 0.53
N ALA A 152 -10.49 -7.10 1.15
CA ALA A 152 -10.29 -7.18 2.58
C ALA A 152 -9.67 -5.90 3.12
N PHE A 153 -9.95 -5.62 4.39
CA PHE A 153 -9.29 -4.54 5.10
C PHE A 153 -9.02 -4.92 6.56
N CYS A 154 -8.03 -4.26 7.13
CA CYS A 154 -7.72 -4.40 8.54
C CYS A 154 -7.09 -3.12 9.11
N TYR A 155 -7.34 -2.87 10.38
CA TYR A 155 -6.68 -1.83 11.16
C TYR A 155 -6.64 -2.20 12.65
N ALA A 156 -5.67 -1.65 13.37
CA ALA A 156 -5.53 -1.79 14.81
C ALA A 156 -5.80 -0.44 15.48
N GLY A 157 -6.21 -0.47 16.74
CA GLY A 157 -6.50 0.70 17.56
C GLY A 157 -7.92 0.67 18.12
N GLU A 158 -8.11 1.41 19.19
CA GLU A 158 -9.41 1.51 19.85
C GLU A 158 -10.40 2.32 19.01
N LEU A 159 -11.44 1.66 18.53
CA LEU A 159 -12.59 2.31 17.90
C LEU A 159 -13.88 1.83 18.54
N GLU A 160 -14.74 2.78 18.83
CA GLU A 160 -16.09 2.45 19.25
C GLU A 160 -16.87 1.74 18.14
N PRO A 161 -17.66 0.69 18.45
CA PRO A 161 -18.45 -0.03 17.44
C PRO A 161 -19.33 0.88 16.59
N GLU A 162 -19.87 1.93 17.18
CA GLU A 162 -20.71 2.90 16.48
C GLU A 162 -19.95 3.68 15.40
N ARG A 163 -18.67 3.96 15.63
CA ARG A 163 -17.81 4.60 14.61
C ARG A 163 -17.56 3.67 13.44
N ILE A 164 -17.38 2.38 13.71
CA ILE A 164 -17.22 1.36 12.66
C ILE A 164 -18.51 1.24 11.84
N ARG A 165 -19.69 1.20 12.51
CA ARG A 165 -21.00 1.21 11.83
C ARG A 165 -21.16 2.44 10.93
N HIS A 166 -20.91 3.62 11.45
CA HIS A 166 -20.99 4.86 10.70
C HIS A 166 -20.09 4.87 9.47
N ASN A 167 -18.85 4.37 9.60
CA ASN A 167 -17.93 4.28 8.46
C ASN A 167 -18.42 3.27 7.41
N ALA A 168 -18.96 2.12 7.83
CA ALA A 168 -19.51 1.13 6.92
C ALA A 168 -20.74 1.67 6.17
N ASP A 169 -21.65 2.34 6.86
CA ASP A 169 -22.81 3.02 6.24
C ASP A 169 -22.37 4.09 5.22
N LYS A 170 -21.36 4.89 5.58
CA LYS A 170 -20.80 5.90 4.68
C LYS A 170 -20.20 5.28 3.42
N ILE A 171 -19.43 4.21 3.56
CA ILE A 171 -18.85 3.48 2.42
C ILE A 171 -19.96 2.97 1.51
N LEU A 172 -20.96 2.28 2.06
CA LEU A 172 -22.08 1.77 1.29
C LEU A 172 -22.88 2.89 0.59
N GLU A 173 -23.03 4.04 1.22
CA GLU A 173 -23.71 5.21 0.61
C GLU A 173 -22.92 5.74 -0.58
N ILE A 174 -21.59 5.88 -0.46
CA ILE A 174 -20.73 6.28 -1.58
C ILE A 174 -20.83 5.29 -2.73
N LEU A 175 -20.77 3.99 -2.44
CA LEU A 175 -20.84 2.94 -3.44
C LEU A 175 -22.19 2.93 -4.18
N ARG A 176 -23.27 3.24 -3.48
CA ARG A 176 -24.62 3.34 -4.10
C ARG A 176 -24.84 4.55 -4.98
N THR A 177 -24.16 5.67 -4.70
CA THR A 177 -24.59 6.98 -5.24
C THR A 177 -23.54 7.71 -6.06
N GLN A 178 -22.28 7.30 -6.03
CA GLN A 178 -21.20 8.11 -6.59
C GLN A 178 -20.43 7.49 -7.76
N HIS A 179 -20.70 6.24 -8.12
CA HIS A 179 -20.10 5.67 -9.32
C HIS A 179 -20.81 6.19 -10.58
N VAL A 180 -20.03 6.78 -11.48
CA VAL A 180 -20.54 7.32 -12.75
C VAL A 180 -19.95 6.53 -13.90
N ASN A 181 -20.78 5.95 -14.74
CA ASN A 181 -20.33 5.34 -15.99
C ASN A 181 -19.77 6.43 -16.92
N GLU A 182 -18.51 6.32 -17.29
CA GLU A 182 -17.81 7.33 -18.10
C GLU A 182 -18.38 7.47 -19.51
N GLN A 183 -19.04 6.43 -20.06
CA GLN A 183 -19.57 6.45 -21.41
C GLN A 183 -20.96 7.08 -21.51
N THR A 184 -21.80 6.83 -20.48
CA THR A 184 -23.20 7.29 -20.48
C THR A 184 -23.42 8.52 -19.61
N GLY A 185 -22.54 8.78 -18.64
CA GLY A 185 -22.70 9.82 -17.62
C GLY A 185 -23.74 9.48 -16.55
N GLU A 186 -24.27 8.26 -16.55
CA GLU A 186 -25.25 7.80 -15.58
C GLU A 186 -24.59 7.34 -14.28
N VAL A 187 -25.26 7.60 -13.17
CA VAL A 187 -24.88 7.04 -11.87
C VAL A 187 -25.35 5.60 -11.79
N LEU A 188 -24.42 4.66 -11.68
CA LEU A 188 -24.70 3.25 -11.53
C LEU A 188 -24.44 2.81 -10.10
N PRO A 189 -25.45 2.30 -9.36
CA PRO A 189 -25.24 1.77 -8.02
C PRO A 189 -24.31 0.57 -8.04
N VAL A 190 -23.40 0.52 -7.07
CA VAL A 190 -22.48 -0.59 -6.83
C VAL A 190 -22.81 -1.22 -5.46
N PRO A 191 -23.82 -2.09 -5.39
CA PRO A 191 -24.19 -2.74 -4.14
C PRO A 191 -23.05 -3.65 -3.66
N CYS A 192 -22.73 -3.58 -2.38
CA CYS A 192 -21.72 -4.41 -1.74
C CYS A 192 -22.21 -4.99 -0.42
N SER A 193 -21.78 -6.21 -0.13
CA SER A 193 -21.96 -6.85 1.18
C SER A 193 -20.67 -6.78 1.97
N ILE A 194 -20.72 -6.30 3.24
CA ILE A 194 -19.56 -6.10 4.09
C ILE A 194 -19.72 -6.94 5.36
N GLY A 195 -18.73 -7.79 5.65
CA GLY A 195 -18.60 -8.48 6.92
C GLY A 195 -17.47 -7.90 7.74
N ILE A 196 -17.74 -7.51 8.98
CA ILE A 196 -16.75 -6.89 9.86
C ILE A 196 -16.69 -7.67 11.17
N VAL A 197 -15.50 -7.95 11.66
CA VAL A 197 -15.26 -8.46 12.99
C VAL A 197 -14.35 -7.51 13.75
N MET A 198 -14.72 -7.22 14.98
CA MET A 198 -13.94 -6.45 15.93
C MET A 198 -13.63 -7.32 17.14
N SER A 199 -12.37 -7.43 17.49
CA SER A 199 -11.94 -8.31 18.58
C SER A 199 -10.76 -7.68 19.34
N GLN A 200 -10.68 -8.00 20.63
CA GLN A 200 -9.60 -7.56 21.51
C GLN A 200 -9.22 -8.70 22.44
N GLY A 201 -7.96 -8.81 22.78
CA GLY A 201 -7.51 -9.76 23.80
C GLY A 201 -6.20 -10.47 23.46
N ASP A 202 -5.72 -11.21 24.45
CA ASP A 202 -4.42 -11.89 24.45
C ASP A 202 -4.39 -13.16 23.59
N THR A 203 -5.55 -13.62 23.11
CA THR A 203 -5.72 -14.88 22.38
C THR A 203 -6.33 -14.68 20.99
N LEU A 204 -5.95 -13.57 20.31
CA LEU A 204 -6.38 -13.34 18.94
C LEU A 204 -5.83 -14.42 18.02
N ASP A 205 -6.71 -15.12 17.31
CA ASP A 205 -6.36 -16.12 16.30
C ASP A 205 -6.73 -15.61 14.91
N TYR A 206 -5.72 -15.45 14.06
CA TYR A 206 -5.88 -14.99 12.68
C TYR A 206 -6.92 -15.80 11.91
N THR A 207 -6.88 -17.13 12.01
CA THR A 207 -7.78 -18.02 11.26
C THR A 207 -9.24 -17.85 11.72
N GLN A 208 -9.44 -17.68 13.02
CA GLN A 208 -10.78 -17.44 13.57
C GLN A 208 -11.32 -16.06 13.17
N LEU A 209 -10.50 -15.01 13.19
CA LEU A 209 -10.90 -13.67 12.77
C LEU A 209 -11.32 -13.63 11.30
N ILE A 210 -10.52 -14.25 10.44
CA ILE A 210 -10.85 -14.38 9.00
C ILE A 210 -12.19 -15.11 8.83
N ARG A 211 -12.36 -16.25 9.48
CA ARG A 211 -13.62 -17.03 9.39
C ARG A 211 -14.83 -16.24 9.89
N LYS A 212 -14.70 -15.48 10.98
CA LYS A 212 -15.78 -14.67 11.52
C LYS A 212 -16.17 -13.52 10.59
N ALA A 213 -15.18 -12.85 9.99
CA ALA A 213 -15.43 -11.78 9.03
C ALA A 213 -16.09 -12.30 7.74
N ASP A 214 -15.64 -13.45 7.23
CA ASP A 214 -16.26 -14.13 6.09
C ASP A 214 -17.70 -14.53 6.38
N LEU A 215 -17.96 -15.14 7.55
CA LEU A 215 -19.30 -15.48 7.97
C LEU A 215 -20.21 -14.25 8.12
N ALA A 216 -19.69 -13.13 8.64
CA ALA A 216 -20.42 -11.87 8.72
C ALA A 216 -20.77 -11.32 7.34
N MET A 217 -19.85 -11.40 6.36
CA MET A 217 -20.12 -11.01 4.98
C MET A 217 -21.20 -11.89 4.34
N TYR A 218 -21.14 -13.21 4.58
CA TYR A 218 -22.19 -14.11 4.13
C TYR A 218 -23.56 -13.78 4.75
N GLN A 219 -23.59 -13.43 6.04
CA GLN A 219 -24.82 -12.95 6.70
C GLN A 219 -25.34 -11.65 6.08
N ALA A 220 -24.46 -10.72 5.69
CA ALA A 220 -24.86 -9.51 4.99
C ALA A 220 -25.54 -9.83 3.64
N LYS A 221 -25.01 -10.80 2.89
CA LYS A 221 -25.65 -11.31 1.66
C LYS A 221 -27.03 -11.93 1.91
N GLU A 222 -27.17 -12.74 2.98
CA GLU A 222 -28.45 -13.34 3.37
C GLU A 222 -29.48 -12.31 3.85
N ASN A 223 -29.03 -11.22 4.48
CA ASN A 223 -29.87 -10.11 4.95
C ASN A 223 -30.41 -9.21 3.82
N GLY A 224 -30.20 -9.58 2.59
CA GLY A 224 -30.72 -8.85 1.42
C GLY A 224 -29.67 -8.08 0.64
N LYS A 225 -28.39 -8.33 0.88
CA LYS A 225 -27.27 -7.68 0.20
C LYS A 225 -27.20 -6.16 0.46
N ASN A 226 -26.23 -5.46 -0.12
CA ASN A 226 -26.06 -4.01 -0.02
C ASN A 226 -26.15 -3.51 1.44
N THR A 227 -25.49 -4.20 2.35
CA THR A 227 -25.49 -3.97 3.80
C THR A 227 -24.21 -4.48 4.43
N PHE A 228 -24.08 -4.26 5.72
CA PHE A 228 -22.97 -4.82 6.50
C PHE A 228 -23.46 -5.56 7.73
N VAL A 229 -22.61 -6.47 8.22
CA VAL A 229 -22.74 -7.13 9.52
C VAL A 229 -21.47 -6.87 10.32
N LEU A 230 -21.61 -6.37 11.55
CA LEU A 230 -20.53 -6.15 12.50
C LEU A 230 -20.67 -7.11 13.68
N ASN A 231 -19.69 -7.98 13.85
CA ASN A 231 -19.53 -8.84 15.03
C ASN A 231 -18.49 -8.23 15.97
N VAL A 232 -18.84 -8.10 17.23
CA VAL A 232 -17.97 -7.59 18.31
C VAL A 232 -17.76 -8.74 19.29
N ASP A 233 -16.48 -9.11 19.51
CA ASP A 233 -16.08 -10.16 20.46
C ASP A 233 -15.64 -9.56 21.80
#